data_6f3279e5dfb643275e984d458ae83d7c
#
_entry.id   6f3279e5dfb643275e984d458ae83d7c
#
_cell.length_a   1.000
_cell.length_b   1.000
_cell.length_c   1.000
_cell.angle_alpha   90.00
_cell.angle_beta   90.00
_cell.angle_gamma   90.00
#
_symmetry.space_group_name_H-M   'P 1'
#
loop_
_entity.id
_entity.type
_entity.pdbx_description
1 polymer ?
#
loop_
_entity_poly.entity_id
_entity_poly.type
_entity_poly.pdbx_seq_one_letter_code
_entity_poly.pdbx_strand_id
1 'polypeptide(L)'
;MQISDLDKHGIPRRIIDLWRQRQGERLLPVQRQAIQHGLLAQPMPSLIISAPTSSGKSFCAELAAAKALASRQKVVMLFPLKALAEEKYRVIGSCYRALGLECVI
;
A
#
# COMPACT_ATOMS: atom_id res chain seq x y z
N MET A 1 4.40 15.61 -3.34
CA MET A 1 3.47 14.92 -2.42
C MET A 1 4.24 14.12 -1.41
N GLN A 2 3.85 14.18 -0.17
CA GLN A 2 4.44 13.43 0.94
C GLN A 2 3.45 12.40 1.46
N ILE A 3 3.95 11.45 2.23
CA ILE A 3 3.10 10.42 2.83
C ILE A 3 2.03 11.04 3.73
N SER A 4 2.37 12.09 4.47
CA SER A 4 1.38 12.78 5.32
C SER A 4 0.22 13.40 4.53
N ASP A 5 0.39 13.66 3.24
CA ASP A 5 -0.69 14.17 2.39
C ASP A 5 -1.74 13.12 2.05
N LEU A 6 -1.47 11.85 2.34
CA LEU A 6 -2.37 10.75 2.00
C LEU A 6 -3.66 10.74 2.84
N ASP A 7 -3.71 11.48 3.93
CA ASP A 7 -4.93 11.62 4.72
C ASP A 7 -6.06 12.23 3.88
N LYS A 8 -5.73 13.09 2.92
CA LYS A 8 -6.69 13.68 1.99
C LYS A 8 -7.30 12.65 1.04
N HIS A 9 -6.65 11.51 0.88
CA HIS A 9 -7.12 10.42 0.03
C HIS A 9 -7.85 9.33 0.80
N GLY A 10 -8.15 9.57 2.08
CA GLY A 10 -8.91 8.63 2.89
C GLY A 10 -8.09 7.54 3.55
N ILE A 11 -6.77 7.67 3.58
CA ILE A 11 -5.90 6.72 4.28
C ILE A 11 -5.92 7.04 5.77
N PRO A 12 -6.21 6.05 6.64
CA PRO A 12 -6.23 6.29 8.09
C PRO A 12 -4.90 6.77 8.63
N ARG A 13 -4.96 7.69 9.58
CA ARG A 13 -3.76 8.30 10.16
C ARG A 13 -2.82 7.27 10.77
N ARG A 14 -3.35 6.22 11.38
CA ARG A 14 -2.53 5.15 11.97
C ARG A 14 -1.63 4.49 10.93
N ILE A 15 -2.15 4.27 9.74
CA ILE A 15 -1.40 3.65 8.64
C ILE A 15 -0.36 4.63 8.10
N ILE A 16 -0.71 5.90 7.96
CA ILE A 16 0.21 6.94 7.54
C ILE A 16 1.41 7.01 8.51
N ASP A 17 1.15 7.02 9.80
CA ASP A 17 2.22 7.08 10.80
C ASP A 17 3.12 5.85 10.74
N LEU A 18 2.54 4.66 10.52
CA LEU A 18 3.31 3.45 10.34
C LEU A 18 4.26 3.56 9.14
N TRP A 19 3.75 4.03 8.01
CA TRP A 19 4.55 4.20 6.80
C TRP A 19 5.65 5.23 6.98
N ARG A 20 5.36 6.34 7.64
CA ARG A 20 6.36 7.38 7.92
C ARG A 20 7.51 6.84 8.76
N GLN A 21 7.22 6.03 9.76
CA GLN A 21 8.25 5.39 10.58
C GLN A 21 9.09 4.41 9.78
N ARG A 22 8.46 3.69 8.84
CA ARG A 22 9.11 2.65 8.07
C ARG A 22 9.99 3.19 6.95
N GLN A 23 9.54 4.24 6.26
CA GLN A 23 10.22 4.72 5.05
C GLN A 23 10.34 6.23 4.91
N GLY A 24 9.89 7.00 5.91
CA GLY A 24 9.96 8.47 5.87
C GLY A 24 8.79 9.10 5.15
N GLU A 25 8.90 10.40 4.88
CA GLU A 25 7.82 11.23 4.32
C GLU A 25 7.73 11.20 2.80
N ARG A 26 8.78 10.75 2.12
CA ARG A 26 8.88 10.94 0.68
C ARG A 26 8.21 9.84 -0.10
N LEU A 27 7.37 10.24 -1.06
CA LEU A 27 6.85 9.32 -2.07
C LEU A 27 7.78 9.32 -3.27
N LEU A 28 8.06 8.13 -3.80
CA LEU A 28 8.90 7.97 -4.98
C LEU A 28 8.10 8.31 -6.24
N PRO A 29 8.78 8.63 -7.36
CA PRO A 29 8.11 9.05 -8.59
C PRO A 29 7.03 8.09 -9.09
N VAL A 30 7.29 6.76 -9.07
CA VAL A 30 6.31 5.77 -9.52
C VAL A 30 5.07 5.80 -8.64
N GLN A 31 5.23 6.03 -7.36
CA GLN A 31 4.12 6.09 -6.40
C GLN A 31 3.26 7.32 -6.65
N ARG A 32 3.89 8.48 -6.87
CA ARG A 32 3.16 9.70 -7.21
C ARG A 32 2.42 9.58 -8.53
N GLN A 33 3.04 8.97 -9.53
CA GLN A 33 2.39 8.75 -10.83
C GLN A 33 1.19 7.83 -10.69
N ALA A 34 1.31 6.76 -9.91
CA ALA A 34 0.20 5.85 -9.69
C ALA A 34 -1.00 6.58 -9.06
N ILE A 35 -0.73 7.43 -8.07
CA ILE A 35 -1.79 8.22 -7.43
C ILE A 35 -2.42 9.19 -8.42
N GLN A 36 -1.63 9.83 -9.27
CA GLN A 36 -2.13 10.73 -10.31
C GLN A 36 -3.05 10.01 -11.30
N HIS A 37 -2.79 8.73 -11.55
CA HIS A 37 -3.60 7.91 -12.45
C HIS A 37 -4.76 7.20 -11.76
N GLY A 38 -5.08 7.56 -10.53
CA GLY A 38 -6.28 7.11 -9.85
C GLY A 38 -6.10 5.98 -8.86
N LEU A 39 -4.87 5.70 -8.42
CA LEU A 39 -4.62 4.60 -7.47
C LEU A 39 -5.47 4.70 -6.20
N LEU A 40 -5.71 5.92 -5.74
CA LEU A 40 -6.50 6.16 -4.52
C LEU A 40 -7.86 6.78 -4.82
N ALA A 41 -8.29 6.77 -6.08
CA ALA A 41 -9.58 7.33 -6.49
C ALA A 41 -10.74 6.41 -6.05
N GLN A 42 -11.91 6.98 -6.01
CA GLN A 42 -13.14 6.27 -5.67
C GLN A 42 -14.19 6.53 -6.75
N PRO A 43 -14.54 5.54 -7.61
CA PRO A 43 -14.00 4.18 -7.60
C PRO A 43 -12.58 4.11 -8.14
N MET A 44 -11.82 3.13 -7.66
CA MET A 44 -10.44 2.96 -8.11
C MET A 44 -10.44 2.25 -9.46
N PRO A 45 -9.75 2.80 -10.49
CA PRO A 45 -9.63 2.12 -11.78
C PRO A 45 -8.69 0.91 -11.67
N SER A 46 -8.79 0.02 -12.64
CA SER A 46 -7.78 -1.03 -12.77
C SER A 46 -6.50 -0.42 -13.31
N LEU A 47 -5.38 -0.67 -12.66
CA LEU A 47 -4.07 -0.12 -13.03
C LEU A 47 -3.03 -1.21 -13.20
N ILE A 48 -2.19 -1.06 -14.20
CA ILE A 48 -0.99 -1.87 -14.39
C ILE A 48 0.19 -0.95 -14.19
N ILE A 49 1.05 -1.30 -13.24
CA ILE A 49 2.23 -0.50 -12.90
C ILE A 49 3.47 -1.31 -13.28
N SER A 50 4.23 -0.78 -14.23
CA SER A 50 5.48 -1.37 -14.68
C SER A 50 6.61 -0.40 -14.41
N ALA A 51 7.61 -0.84 -13.67
CA ALA A 51 8.75 -0.02 -13.30
C ALA A 51 9.93 -0.91 -12.94
N PRO A 52 11.17 -0.40 -13.02
CA PRO A 52 12.33 -1.18 -12.64
C PRO A 52 12.28 -1.66 -11.19
N THR A 53 12.97 -2.75 -10.89
CA THR A 53 13.18 -3.22 -9.53
C THR A 53 13.80 -2.08 -8.72
N SER A 54 13.43 -1.97 -7.45
CA SER A 54 13.86 -0.89 -6.54
C SER A 54 13.29 0.51 -6.86
N SER A 55 12.31 0.61 -7.76
CA SER A 55 11.61 1.88 -7.99
C SER A 55 10.53 2.19 -6.94
N GLY A 56 10.25 1.24 -6.04
CA GLY A 56 9.21 1.42 -5.02
C GLY A 56 7.82 1.01 -5.45
N LYS A 57 7.67 0.23 -6.53
CA LYS A 57 6.34 -0.16 -7.03
C LYS A 57 5.57 -1.06 -6.07
N SER A 58 6.25 -1.83 -5.23
CA SER A 58 5.59 -2.69 -4.23
C SER A 58 4.75 -1.89 -3.24
N PHE A 59 5.18 -0.69 -2.90
CA PHE A 59 4.41 0.17 -2.01
C PHE A 59 3.10 0.63 -2.64
N CYS A 60 3.02 0.67 -3.98
CA CYS A 60 1.76 0.99 -4.66
C CYS A 60 0.67 -0.03 -4.31
N ALA A 61 1.03 -1.31 -4.17
CA ALA A 61 0.09 -2.33 -3.73
C ALA A 61 -0.38 -2.09 -2.30
N GLU A 62 0.51 -1.65 -1.41
CA GLU A 62 0.11 -1.30 -0.04
C GLU A 62 -0.79 -0.08 0.00
N LEU A 63 -0.54 0.93 -0.85
CA LEU A 63 -1.42 2.10 -0.96
C LEU A 63 -2.84 1.69 -1.35
N ALA A 64 -2.96 0.86 -2.39
CA ALA A 64 -4.25 0.37 -2.85
C ALA A 64 -4.94 -0.48 -1.78
N ALA A 65 -4.18 -1.34 -1.12
CA ALA A 65 -4.70 -2.20 -0.06
C ALA A 65 -5.23 -1.38 1.11
N ALA A 66 -4.47 -0.39 1.55
CA ALA A 66 -4.90 0.46 2.67
C ALA A 66 -6.17 1.24 2.33
N LYS A 67 -6.28 1.73 1.10
CA LYS A 67 -7.49 2.42 0.65
C LYS A 67 -8.70 1.49 0.66
N ALA A 68 -8.53 0.27 0.16
CA ALA A 68 -9.61 -0.72 0.15
C ALA A 68 -10.03 -1.11 1.57
N LEU A 69 -9.07 -1.33 2.47
CA LEU A 69 -9.36 -1.68 3.85
C LEU A 69 -10.06 -0.55 4.59
N ALA A 70 -9.69 0.70 4.32
CA ALA A 70 -10.37 1.86 4.88
C ALA A 70 -11.85 1.93 4.44
N SER A 71 -12.14 1.40 3.26
CA SER A 71 -13.51 1.30 2.73
C SER A 71 -14.19 -0.02 3.11
N ARG A 72 -13.63 -0.78 4.04
CA ARG A 72 -14.13 -2.07 4.53
C ARG A 72 -14.22 -3.13 3.42
N GLN A 73 -13.35 -3.06 2.45
CA GLN A 73 -13.22 -4.05 1.40
C GLN A 73 -12.13 -5.05 1.75
N LYS A 74 -12.23 -6.26 1.20
CA LYS A 74 -11.21 -7.28 1.34
C LYS A 74 -10.13 -7.07 0.28
N VAL A 75 -8.91 -7.45 0.61
CA VAL A 75 -7.76 -7.34 -0.29
C VAL A 75 -7.14 -8.72 -0.48
N VAL A 76 -6.84 -9.07 -1.72
CA VAL A 76 -6.09 -10.27 -2.06
C VAL A 76 -4.84 -9.85 -2.80
N MET A 77 -3.68 -10.29 -2.31
CA MET A 77 -2.40 -10.07 -2.96
C MET A 77 -1.88 -11.39 -3.50
N LEU A 78 -1.51 -11.41 -4.78
CA LEU A 78 -1.00 -12.60 -5.45
C LEU A 78 0.48 -12.43 -5.75
N PHE A 79 1.25 -13.46 -5.43
CA PHE A 79 2.70 -13.46 -5.67
C PHE A 79 3.08 -14.70 -6.49
N PRO A 80 4.05 -14.57 -7.42
CA PRO A 80 4.41 -15.67 -8.29
C PRO A 80 5.16 -16.82 -7.60
N LEU A 81 5.76 -16.55 -6.43
CA LEU A 81 6.53 -17.54 -5.67
C LEU A 81 6.02 -17.65 -4.26
N LYS A 82 5.94 -18.88 -3.76
CA LYS A 82 5.50 -19.15 -2.38
C LYS A 82 6.40 -18.46 -1.35
N ALA A 83 7.72 -18.50 -1.57
CA ALA A 83 8.67 -17.87 -0.64
C ALA A 83 8.44 -16.36 -0.56
N LEU A 84 8.13 -15.71 -1.69
CA LEU A 84 7.84 -14.28 -1.72
C LEU A 84 6.53 -13.97 -0.98
N ALA A 85 5.51 -14.80 -1.18
CA ALA A 85 4.24 -14.64 -0.47
C ALA A 85 4.43 -14.75 1.04
N GLU A 86 5.23 -15.73 1.49
CA GLU A 86 5.51 -15.92 2.92
C GLU A 86 6.30 -14.75 3.51
N GLU A 87 7.28 -14.22 2.77
CA GLU A 87 8.05 -13.06 3.18
C GLU A 87 7.15 -11.84 3.34
N LYS A 88 6.32 -11.56 2.36
CA LYS A 88 5.39 -10.43 2.40
C LYS A 88 4.35 -10.59 3.50
N TYR A 89 3.88 -11.80 3.74
CA TYR A 89 2.97 -12.09 4.83
C TYR A 89 3.59 -11.74 6.18
N ARG A 90 4.86 -12.11 6.41
CA ARG A 90 5.54 -11.78 7.67
C ARG A 90 5.67 -10.28 7.86
N VAL A 91 6.13 -9.56 6.83
CA VAL A 91 6.37 -8.13 6.91
C VAL A 91 5.06 -7.36 7.05
N ILE A 92 4.13 -7.57 6.13
CA ILE A 92 2.85 -6.86 6.11
C ILE A 92 1.99 -7.28 7.29
N GLY A 93 1.93 -8.59 7.56
CA GLY A 93 1.11 -9.11 8.65
C GLY A 93 1.52 -8.58 10.01
N SER A 94 2.82 -8.54 10.31
CA SER A 94 3.28 -8.04 11.60
C SER A 94 2.96 -6.56 11.77
N CYS A 95 3.08 -5.75 10.71
CA CYS A 95 2.77 -4.33 10.75
C CYS A 95 1.28 -4.06 10.94
N TYR A 96 0.45 -4.73 10.16
CA TYR A 96 -0.98 -4.40 10.12
C TYR A 96 -1.80 -5.09 11.20
N ARG A 97 -1.36 -6.27 11.69
CA ARG A 97 -2.02 -6.89 12.84
C ARG A 97 -1.89 -6.04 14.10
N ALA A 98 -0.78 -5.33 14.25
CA ALA A 98 -0.60 -4.39 15.35
C ALA A 98 -1.63 -3.25 15.31
N LEU A 99 -2.20 -2.96 14.14
CA LEU A 99 -3.25 -1.95 13.96
C LEU A 99 -4.66 -2.55 14.04
N GLY A 100 -4.78 -3.83 14.39
CA GLY A 100 -6.07 -4.49 14.50
C GLY A 100 -6.62 -5.05 13.19
N LEU A 101 -5.81 -5.11 12.14
CA LEU A 101 -6.22 -5.65 10.85
C LEU A 101 -5.85 -7.13 10.76
N GLU A 102 -6.75 -7.93 10.19
CA GLU A 102 -6.53 -9.36 10.02
C GLU A 102 -5.76 -9.62 8.72
N CYS A 103 -4.72 -10.46 8.82
CA CYS A 103 -3.92 -10.85 7.67
C CYS A 103 -3.71 -12.36 7.71
N VAL A 104 -4.06 -13.06 6.64
CA VAL A 104 -3.95 -14.52 6.54
C VAL A 104 -3.23 -14.89 5.24
N ILE A 105 -2.62 -16.07 5.25
CA ILE A 105 -1.95 -16.60 4.07
C ILE A 105 -2.63 -17.88 3.60
#